data_78a7b2b194b209c3298cc36ab68b8f77
#
_entry.id   78a7b2b194b209c3298cc36ab68b8f77
#
_cell.length_a   1.000
_cell.length_b   1.000
_cell.length_c   1.000
_cell.angle_alpha   90.00
_cell.angle_beta   90.00
_cell.angle_gamma   90.00
#
_symmetry.space_group_name_H-M   'P 1'
#
loop_
_entity.id
_entity.type
_entity.pdbx_description
1 polymer ?
#
loop_
_entity_poly.entity_id
_entity_poly.type
_entity_poly.pdbx_seq_one_letter_code
_entity_poly.pdbx_strand_id
1 'polypeptide(L)'
;MKKKGLYQIKDSDKKVKEYTLSVLTEDKAGLLNSITIIFNRRKINIDSLNVSTTEVKGVSRFTIVVSSTKEKIIKVVNHINKLIDVLGAFLYEEDEIYYQEIALYKLSTKIFLKGDLIEKIIIRKYGAKILKIEKDHTIIQKTGTKVGTQKLYDELKKFGEILEFARSGRVALSKKKRKTINFLRTLEKTKSNKLNI
;
A
#
# COMPACT_ATOMS: atom_id res chain seq x y z
N MET A 1 10.48 37.15 -1.17
CA MET A 1 9.65 36.10 -1.79
C MET A 1 10.47 35.34 -2.83
N LYS A 2 10.99 34.13 -2.52
CA LYS A 2 11.73 33.31 -3.49
C LYS A 2 10.72 32.53 -4.35
N LYS A 3 10.70 32.82 -5.66
CA LYS A 3 9.93 32.03 -6.65
C LYS A 3 10.38 30.58 -6.59
N LYS A 4 9.45 29.66 -6.23
CA LYS A 4 9.66 28.22 -6.35
C LYS A 4 9.90 27.92 -7.82
N GLY A 5 11.11 27.42 -8.17
CA GLY A 5 11.49 27.11 -9.52
C GLY A 5 10.51 26.17 -10.21
N LEU A 6 10.19 26.46 -11.45
CA LEU A 6 9.45 25.58 -12.36
C LEU A 6 10.21 24.25 -12.44
N TYR A 7 9.53 23.18 -12.09
CA TYR A 7 10.04 21.82 -12.23
C TYR A 7 10.16 21.51 -13.73
N GLN A 8 11.37 21.43 -14.26
CA GLN A 8 11.58 21.03 -15.65
C GLN A 8 11.22 19.54 -15.79
N ILE A 9 10.23 19.24 -16.62
CA ILE A 9 9.75 17.88 -16.91
C ILE A 9 10.85 17.18 -17.72
N LYS A 10 11.47 16.15 -17.14
CA LYS A 10 12.43 15.29 -17.84
C LYS A 10 11.66 14.24 -18.64
N ASP A 11 12.24 13.72 -19.73
CA ASP A 11 11.59 12.66 -20.53
C ASP A 11 11.31 11.38 -19.72
N SER A 12 12.10 11.11 -18.67
CA SER A 12 11.84 10.07 -17.69
C SER A 12 10.49 10.23 -16.96
N ASP A 13 9.96 11.45 -16.86
CA ASP A 13 8.72 11.77 -16.14
C ASP A 13 7.46 11.45 -16.97
N LYS A 14 7.61 11.19 -18.27
CA LYS A 14 6.54 10.77 -19.18
C LYS A 14 6.29 9.25 -19.13
N LYS A 15 7.24 8.46 -18.62
CA LYS A 15 7.08 7.01 -18.48
C LYS A 15 6.10 6.67 -17.37
N VAL A 16 5.17 5.76 -17.65
CA VAL A 16 4.27 5.21 -16.62
C VAL A 16 5.08 4.35 -15.65
N LYS A 17 4.99 4.67 -14.36
CA LYS A 17 5.58 3.93 -13.25
C LYS A 17 4.56 3.73 -12.15
N GLU A 18 4.84 2.78 -11.26
CA GLU A 18 4.09 2.59 -10.04
C GLU A 18 4.54 3.61 -8.99
N TYR A 19 3.59 4.29 -8.36
CA TYR A 19 3.80 5.24 -7.28
C TYR A 19 3.01 4.83 -6.05
N THR A 20 3.56 5.13 -4.88
CA THR A 20 2.87 4.99 -3.61
C THR A 20 2.64 6.37 -3.01
N LEU A 21 1.38 6.67 -2.70
CA LEU A 21 1.01 7.86 -1.94
C LEU A 21 0.71 7.47 -0.50
N SER A 22 1.29 8.21 0.45
CA SER A 22 0.89 8.16 1.85
C SER A 22 0.17 9.47 2.18
N VAL A 23 -1.13 9.40 2.45
CA VAL A 23 -1.95 10.56 2.79
C VAL A 23 -2.36 10.44 4.25
N LEU A 24 -2.04 11.45 5.04
CA LEU A 24 -2.45 11.59 6.43
C LEU A 24 -3.63 12.54 6.49
N THR A 25 -4.68 12.12 7.16
CA THR A 25 -5.93 12.88 7.26
C THR A 25 -6.43 12.92 8.69
N GLU A 26 -7.34 13.84 9.00
CA GLU A 26 -8.20 13.65 10.14
C GLU A 26 -9.05 12.39 9.96
N ASP A 27 -9.41 11.73 11.08
CA ASP A 27 -10.27 10.54 11.05
C ASP A 27 -11.74 10.96 10.96
N LYS A 28 -12.18 11.25 9.73
CA LYS A 28 -13.54 11.73 9.41
C LYS A 28 -14.16 10.91 8.28
N ALA A 29 -15.47 10.71 8.38
CA ALA A 29 -16.25 10.10 7.30
C ALA A 29 -16.20 10.94 6.01
N GLY A 30 -16.29 10.29 4.85
CA GLY A 30 -16.36 10.96 3.53
C GLY A 30 -15.01 11.30 2.89
N LEU A 31 -13.89 11.27 3.63
CA LEU A 31 -12.58 11.60 3.08
C LEU A 31 -12.11 10.61 2.01
N LEU A 32 -12.42 9.34 2.15
CA LEU A 32 -12.15 8.33 1.11
C LEU A 32 -12.79 8.75 -0.22
N ASN A 33 -14.06 9.16 -0.21
CA ASN A 33 -14.76 9.62 -1.40
C ASN A 33 -14.09 10.87 -1.99
N SER A 34 -13.78 11.86 -1.14
CA SER A 34 -13.13 13.10 -1.57
C SER A 34 -11.78 12.85 -2.25
N ILE A 35 -10.99 11.92 -1.74
CA ILE A 35 -9.69 11.53 -2.31
C ILE A 35 -9.89 10.77 -3.63
N THR A 36 -10.79 9.77 -3.68
CA THR A 36 -10.99 8.94 -4.88
C THR A 36 -11.57 9.72 -6.05
N ILE A 37 -12.41 10.72 -5.81
CA ILE A 37 -12.91 11.65 -6.85
C ILE A 37 -11.75 12.36 -7.57
N ILE A 38 -10.66 12.70 -6.87
CA ILE A 38 -9.51 13.38 -7.48
C ILE A 38 -8.83 12.48 -8.51
N PHE A 39 -8.71 11.18 -8.24
CA PHE A 39 -8.18 10.19 -9.18
C PHE A 39 -9.13 9.98 -10.36
N ASN A 40 -10.43 9.81 -10.10
CA ASN A 40 -11.46 9.61 -11.11
C ASN A 40 -11.50 10.76 -12.13
N ARG A 41 -11.47 12.02 -11.68
CA ARG A 41 -11.44 13.21 -12.55
C ARG A 41 -10.23 13.25 -13.45
N ARG A 42 -9.13 12.56 -13.10
CA ARG A 42 -7.89 12.49 -13.89
C ARG A 42 -7.74 11.19 -14.66
N LYS A 43 -8.76 10.31 -14.61
CA LYS A 43 -8.76 8.99 -15.22
C LYS A 43 -7.52 8.18 -14.82
N ILE A 44 -7.16 8.23 -13.52
CA ILE A 44 -6.09 7.43 -12.92
C ILE A 44 -6.75 6.31 -12.14
N ASN A 45 -6.46 5.07 -12.51
CA ASN A 45 -6.93 3.90 -11.76
C ASN A 45 -6.12 3.75 -10.45
N ILE A 46 -6.79 3.34 -9.38
CA ILE A 46 -6.16 3.00 -8.11
C ILE A 46 -5.93 1.49 -8.11
N ASP A 47 -4.65 1.08 -8.09
CA ASP A 47 -4.26 -0.33 -8.12
C ASP A 47 -4.46 -1.00 -6.75
N SER A 48 -4.21 -0.26 -5.66
CA SER A 48 -4.51 -0.70 -4.30
C SER A 48 -4.73 0.50 -3.38
N LEU A 49 -5.59 0.31 -2.38
CA LEU A 49 -5.91 1.30 -1.37
C LEU A 49 -6.04 0.61 -0.01
N ASN A 50 -5.26 1.08 0.95
CA ASN A 50 -5.34 0.67 2.35
C ASN A 50 -5.59 1.92 3.21
N VAL A 51 -6.51 1.82 4.15
CA VAL A 51 -6.80 2.88 5.14
C VAL A 51 -6.67 2.29 6.53
N SER A 52 -5.92 2.96 7.38
CA SER A 52 -5.72 2.55 8.77
C SER A 52 -5.60 3.77 9.68
N THR A 53 -5.95 3.62 10.93
CA THR A 53 -5.60 4.58 11.97
C THR A 53 -4.08 4.63 12.14
N THR A 54 -3.57 5.76 12.65
CA THR A 54 -2.16 5.91 12.98
C THR A 54 -1.96 5.83 14.51
N GLU A 55 -0.71 5.88 14.94
CA GLU A 55 -0.33 6.02 16.35
C GLU A 55 -0.83 7.34 16.99
N VAL A 56 -1.19 8.33 16.17
CA VAL A 56 -1.76 9.60 16.63
C VAL A 56 -3.26 9.53 16.61
N LYS A 57 -3.90 9.65 17.77
CA LYS A 57 -5.36 9.61 17.92
C LYS A 57 -6.06 10.62 16.99
N GLY A 58 -7.06 10.15 16.26
CA GLY A 58 -7.85 10.95 15.31
C GLY A 58 -7.10 11.31 14.02
N VAL A 59 -6.07 10.53 13.67
CA VAL A 59 -5.36 10.62 12.40
C VAL A 59 -5.41 9.28 11.68
N SER A 60 -5.90 9.28 10.44
CA SER A 60 -5.91 8.14 9.54
C SER A 60 -4.84 8.26 8.47
N ARG A 61 -4.31 7.12 8.03
CA ARG A 61 -3.36 7.00 6.92
C ARG A 61 -3.99 6.24 5.76
N PHE A 62 -3.96 6.85 4.59
CA PHE A 62 -4.26 6.20 3.33
C PHE A 62 -2.95 5.83 2.65
N THR A 63 -2.78 4.57 2.29
CA THR A 63 -1.69 4.11 1.43
C THR A 63 -2.30 3.74 0.09
N ILE A 64 -2.01 4.54 -0.94
CA ILE A 64 -2.62 4.43 -2.27
C ILE A 64 -1.53 4.08 -3.27
N VAL A 65 -1.74 3.03 -4.04
CA VAL A 65 -0.84 2.60 -5.13
C VAL A 65 -1.51 2.87 -6.46
N VAL A 66 -0.78 3.51 -7.37
CA VAL A 66 -1.25 3.84 -8.71
C VAL A 66 -0.15 3.70 -9.74
N SER A 67 -0.53 3.33 -10.96
CA SER A 67 0.34 3.35 -12.13
C SER A 67 0.05 4.60 -12.97
N SER A 68 1.02 5.52 -13.09
CA SER A 68 0.82 6.81 -13.78
C SER A 68 2.13 7.42 -14.23
N THR A 69 2.06 8.57 -14.92
CA THR A 69 3.24 9.42 -15.17
C THR A 69 3.49 10.33 -13.97
N LYS A 70 4.74 10.69 -13.73
CA LYS A 70 5.15 11.55 -12.59
C LYS A 70 4.42 12.90 -12.61
N GLU A 71 4.25 13.49 -13.79
CA GLU A 71 3.55 14.76 -13.94
C GLU A 71 2.09 14.67 -13.47
N LYS A 72 1.35 13.63 -13.89
CA LYS A 72 -0.06 13.45 -13.52
C LYS A 72 -0.19 13.24 -12.02
N ILE A 73 0.67 12.40 -11.42
CA ILE A 73 0.55 12.07 -10.00
C ILE A 73 0.95 13.23 -9.09
N ILE A 74 1.91 14.07 -9.47
CA ILE A 74 2.24 15.30 -8.74
C ILE A 74 1.03 16.25 -8.71
N LYS A 75 0.28 16.38 -9.81
CA LYS A 75 -0.95 17.19 -9.86
C LYS A 75 -2.03 16.62 -8.91
N VAL A 76 -2.12 15.29 -8.79
CA VAL A 76 -3.01 14.63 -7.83
C VAL A 76 -2.62 14.97 -6.40
N VAL A 77 -1.34 14.77 -6.05
CA VAL A 77 -0.82 15.04 -4.69
C VAL A 77 -1.04 16.50 -4.30
N ASN A 78 -0.77 17.44 -5.21
CA ASN A 78 -1.01 18.87 -4.97
C ASN A 78 -2.48 19.20 -4.76
N HIS A 79 -3.40 18.47 -5.41
CA HIS A 79 -4.84 18.64 -5.20
C HIS A 79 -5.31 18.02 -3.87
N ILE A 80 -4.82 16.84 -3.52
CA ILE A 80 -5.10 16.20 -2.23
C ILE A 80 -4.65 17.10 -1.08
N ASN A 81 -3.46 17.69 -1.17
CA ASN A 81 -2.93 18.62 -0.16
C ASN A 81 -3.75 19.93 0.01
N LYS A 82 -4.70 20.21 -0.87
CA LYS A 82 -5.63 21.36 -0.75
C LYS A 82 -6.93 21.02 -0.03
N LEU A 83 -7.19 19.73 0.24
CA LEU A 83 -8.36 19.33 1.03
C LEU A 83 -8.14 19.74 2.49
N ILE A 84 -9.17 20.32 3.11
CA ILE A 84 -9.10 20.89 4.48
C ILE A 84 -8.70 19.83 5.50
N ASP A 85 -9.28 18.64 5.42
CA ASP A 85 -9.06 17.56 6.38
C ASP A 85 -7.84 16.69 6.05
N VAL A 86 -7.05 17.06 5.03
CA VAL A 86 -5.77 16.40 4.71
C VAL A 86 -4.64 17.12 5.43
N LEU A 87 -3.98 16.39 6.32
CA LEU A 87 -2.85 16.86 7.09
C LEU A 87 -1.56 16.88 6.29
N GLY A 88 -1.44 15.96 5.32
CA GLY A 88 -0.33 15.90 4.39
C GLY A 88 -0.40 14.71 3.44
N ALA A 89 0.03 14.91 2.20
CA ALA A 89 0.14 13.88 1.18
C ALA A 89 1.59 13.80 0.66
N PHE A 90 2.14 12.60 0.65
CA PHE A 90 3.52 12.30 0.30
C PHE A 90 3.56 11.29 -0.84
N LEU A 91 4.38 11.59 -1.85
CA LEU A 91 4.61 10.74 -3.01
C LEU A 91 5.94 10.01 -2.86
N TYR A 92 5.93 8.71 -3.20
CA TYR A 92 7.12 7.87 -3.17
C TYR A 92 7.23 7.03 -4.45
N GLU A 93 8.44 6.90 -4.96
CA GLU A 93 8.84 5.86 -5.90
C GLU A 93 9.24 4.59 -5.11
N GLU A 94 9.33 3.45 -5.77
CA GLU A 94 9.53 2.14 -5.11
C GLU A 94 10.85 2.07 -4.31
N ASP A 95 11.91 2.70 -4.81
CA ASP A 95 13.22 2.76 -4.17
C ASP A 95 13.26 3.66 -2.92
N GLU A 96 12.26 4.52 -2.71
CA GLU A 96 12.17 5.44 -1.59
C GLU A 96 11.46 4.85 -0.36
N ILE A 97 10.88 3.64 -0.46
CA ILE A 97 10.07 3.02 0.60
C ILE A 97 10.49 1.59 0.91
N TYR A 98 10.23 1.17 2.15
CA TYR A 98 10.04 -0.24 2.51
C TYR A 98 8.56 -0.54 2.47
N TYR A 99 8.16 -1.59 1.76
CA TYR A 99 6.75 -1.97 1.72
C TYR A 99 6.57 -3.48 1.73
N GLN A 100 5.44 -3.90 2.24
CA GLN A 100 4.98 -5.28 2.21
C GLN A 100 3.46 -5.33 2.06
N GLU A 101 2.97 -6.47 1.60
CA GLU A 101 1.57 -6.87 1.62
C GLU A 101 1.45 -8.28 2.17
N ILE A 102 0.27 -8.62 2.67
CA ILE A 102 -0.08 -9.98 3.07
C ILE A 102 -0.93 -10.58 1.95
N ALA A 103 -0.57 -11.79 1.54
CA ALA A 103 -1.36 -12.59 0.61
C ALA A 103 -1.86 -13.86 1.30
N LEU A 104 -3.12 -14.19 1.08
CA LEU A 104 -3.77 -15.43 1.52
C LEU A 104 -4.11 -16.27 0.30
N TYR A 105 -3.82 -17.55 0.38
CA TYR A 105 -4.10 -18.55 -0.65
C TYR A 105 -4.93 -19.66 -0.02
N LYS A 106 -6.10 -19.92 -0.56
CA LYS A 106 -6.94 -21.06 -0.22
C LYS A 106 -6.74 -22.13 -1.26
N LEU A 107 -6.19 -23.26 -0.86
CA LEU A 107 -5.85 -24.39 -1.73
C LEU A 107 -6.69 -25.60 -1.36
N SER A 108 -6.99 -26.47 -2.32
CA SER A 108 -7.55 -27.76 -2.00
C SER A 108 -6.55 -28.59 -1.18
N THR A 109 -6.97 -29.21 -0.07
CA THR A 109 -6.11 -30.06 0.75
C THR A 109 -5.56 -31.25 -0.01
N LYS A 110 -6.23 -31.70 -1.08
CA LYS A 110 -5.76 -32.77 -1.99
C LYS A 110 -4.40 -32.46 -2.63
N ILE A 111 -4.02 -31.18 -2.73
CA ILE A 111 -2.69 -30.78 -3.25
C ILE A 111 -1.57 -31.32 -2.37
N PHE A 112 -1.77 -31.35 -1.06
CA PHE A 112 -0.78 -31.83 -0.08
C PHE A 112 -0.62 -33.37 -0.10
N LEU A 113 -1.60 -34.10 -0.64
CA LEU A 113 -1.48 -35.56 -0.84
C LEU A 113 -0.47 -35.94 -1.94
N LYS A 114 -0.02 -34.97 -2.74
CA LYS A 114 0.98 -35.15 -3.80
C LYS A 114 2.43 -35.17 -3.30
N GLY A 115 2.64 -35.22 -1.97
CA GLY A 115 3.93 -35.42 -1.33
C GLY A 115 4.58 -34.14 -0.77
N ASP A 116 5.73 -34.31 -0.11
CA ASP A 116 6.48 -33.25 0.61
C ASP A 116 6.99 -32.09 -0.26
N LEU A 117 6.91 -32.22 -1.57
CA LEU A 117 7.42 -31.20 -2.52
C LEU A 117 6.71 -29.87 -2.33
N ILE A 118 5.40 -29.88 -2.10
CA ILE A 118 4.60 -28.66 -1.97
C ILE A 118 4.92 -27.95 -0.66
N GLU A 119 5.05 -28.71 0.44
CA GLU A 119 5.45 -28.15 1.73
C GLU A 119 6.84 -27.51 1.65
N LYS A 120 7.81 -28.18 1.00
CA LYS A 120 9.15 -27.65 0.77
C LYS A 120 9.11 -26.36 -0.07
N ILE A 121 8.29 -26.28 -1.11
CA ILE A 121 8.12 -25.06 -1.93
C ILE A 121 7.52 -23.95 -1.10
N ILE A 122 6.41 -24.19 -0.41
CA ILE A 122 5.69 -23.19 0.36
C ILE A 122 6.57 -22.62 1.46
N ILE A 123 7.15 -23.48 2.30
CA ILE A 123 7.86 -23.06 3.51
C ILE A 123 9.30 -22.66 3.20
N ARG A 124 10.06 -23.52 2.51
CA ARG A 124 11.50 -23.28 2.32
C ARG A 124 11.81 -22.29 1.21
N LYS A 125 11.15 -22.40 0.05
CA LYS A 125 11.45 -21.54 -1.12
C LYS A 125 10.83 -20.16 -0.98
N TYR A 126 9.61 -20.08 -0.49
CA TYR A 126 8.86 -18.82 -0.46
C TYR A 126 8.68 -18.23 0.94
N GLY A 127 9.02 -18.95 2.01
CA GLY A 127 8.85 -18.49 3.39
C GLY A 127 7.39 -18.23 3.73
N ALA A 128 6.48 -18.96 3.10
CA ALA A 128 5.06 -18.88 3.40
C ALA A 128 4.71 -19.71 4.64
N LYS A 129 3.61 -19.40 5.30
CA LYS A 129 3.15 -20.09 6.50
C LYS A 129 1.79 -20.74 6.24
N ILE A 130 1.62 -21.94 6.70
CA ILE A 130 0.30 -22.58 6.76
C ILE A 130 -0.42 -21.98 7.97
N LEU A 131 -1.58 -21.34 7.73
CA LEU A 131 -2.41 -20.76 8.79
C LEU A 131 -3.40 -21.77 9.33
N LYS A 132 -4.03 -22.53 8.44
CA LYS A 132 -5.06 -23.50 8.83
C LYS A 132 -5.14 -24.63 7.82
N ILE A 133 -5.34 -25.84 8.31
CA ILE A 133 -5.62 -27.04 7.51
C ILE A 133 -7.02 -27.49 7.89
N GLU A 134 -7.92 -27.57 6.91
CA GLU A 134 -9.25 -28.11 7.01
C GLU A 134 -9.36 -29.40 6.14
N LYS A 135 -10.46 -30.11 6.28
CA LYS A 135 -10.68 -31.38 5.56
C LYS A 135 -10.61 -31.23 4.03
N ASP A 136 -11.15 -30.15 3.52
CA ASP A 136 -11.31 -29.86 2.08
C ASP A 136 -10.34 -28.81 1.56
N HIS A 137 -9.87 -27.90 2.42
CA HIS A 137 -8.99 -26.82 2.03
C HIS A 137 -7.92 -26.46 3.07
N THR A 138 -6.83 -25.86 2.59
CA THR A 138 -5.73 -25.35 3.43
C THR A 138 -5.50 -23.88 3.11
N ILE A 139 -5.34 -23.07 4.16
CA ILE A 139 -5.07 -21.64 4.04
C ILE A 139 -3.59 -21.38 4.31
N ILE A 140 -2.94 -20.72 3.35
CA ILE A 140 -1.54 -20.33 3.40
C ILE A 140 -1.44 -18.82 3.39
N GLN A 141 -0.50 -18.30 4.17
CA GLN A 141 -0.15 -16.88 4.22
C GLN A 141 1.26 -16.66 3.71
N LYS A 142 1.45 -15.60 2.93
CA LYS A 142 2.76 -15.04 2.60
C LYS A 142 2.77 -13.55 2.78
N THR A 143 3.77 -13.05 3.49
CA THR A 143 4.11 -11.62 3.55
C THR A 143 5.26 -11.34 2.60
N GLY A 144 5.16 -10.26 1.82
CA GLY A 144 6.20 -9.89 0.86
C GLY A 144 5.78 -8.79 -0.08
N THR A 145 6.56 -8.59 -1.14
CA THR A 145 6.20 -7.66 -2.22
C THR A 145 5.12 -8.26 -3.14
N LYS A 146 4.44 -7.42 -3.91
CA LYS A 146 3.46 -7.84 -4.93
C LYS A 146 4.03 -8.90 -5.88
N VAL A 147 5.29 -8.71 -6.33
CA VAL A 147 5.99 -9.67 -7.19
C VAL A 147 6.23 -11.00 -6.47
N GLY A 148 6.63 -10.95 -5.20
CA GLY A 148 6.89 -12.14 -4.40
C GLY A 148 5.64 -12.95 -4.11
N THR A 149 4.52 -12.29 -3.80
CA THR A 149 3.23 -12.95 -3.59
C THR A 149 2.67 -13.54 -4.88
N GLN A 150 2.82 -12.82 -6.00
CA GLN A 150 2.38 -13.32 -7.31
C GLN A 150 3.20 -14.54 -7.77
N LYS A 151 4.53 -14.54 -7.58
CA LYS A 151 5.37 -15.70 -7.92
C LYS A 151 4.95 -16.96 -7.18
N LEU A 152 4.58 -16.84 -5.90
CA LEU A 152 4.04 -17.99 -5.16
C LEU A 152 2.70 -18.46 -5.75
N TYR A 153 1.79 -17.54 -6.10
CA TYR A 153 0.52 -17.86 -6.75
C TYR A 153 0.75 -18.66 -8.03
N ASP A 154 1.63 -18.16 -8.91
CA ASP A 154 1.91 -18.80 -10.21
C ASP A 154 2.55 -20.20 -10.04
N GLU A 155 3.38 -20.37 -9.01
CA GLU A 155 3.96 -21.68 -8.68
C GLU A 155 2.90 -22.66 -8.16
N LEU A 156 2.08 -22.22 -7.19
CA LEU A 156 1.02 -23.06 -6.62
C LEU A 156 0.00 -23.51 -7.67
N LYS A 157 -0.32 -22.64 -8.62
CA LYS A 157 -1.23 -22.94 -9.72
C LYS A 157 -0.77 -24.12 -10.59
N LYS A 158 0.54 -24.39 -10.66
CA LYS A 158 1.08 -25.55 -11.40
C LYS A 158 0.78 -26.89 -10.75
N PHE A 159 0.55 -26.90 -9.44
CA PHE A 159 0.32 -28.14 -8.67
C PHE A 159 -1.15 -28.47 -8.50
N GLY A 160 -2.04 -27.51 -8.70
CA GLY A 160 -3.48 -27.75 -8.57
C GLY A 160 -4.32 -26.49 -8.54
N GLU A 161 -5.57 -26.64 -8.20
CA GLU A 161 -6.53 -25.55 -8.15
C GLU A 161 -6.31 -24.66 -6.93
N ILE A 162 -6.20 -23.35 -7.18
CA ILE A 162 -6.28 -22.33 -6.16
C ILE A 162 -7.74 -21.92 -6.04
N LEU A 163 -8.38 -22.24 -4.92
CA LEU A 163 -9.80 -21.99 -4.69
C LEU A 163 -10.08 -20.49 -4.51
N GLU A 164 -9.15 -19.79 -3.84
CA GLU A 164 -9.29 -18.36 -3.59
C GLU A 164 -7.92 -17.71 -3.37
N PHE A 165 -7.76 -16.46 -3.77
CA PHE A 165 -6.56 -15.67 -3.59
C PHE A 165 -6.91 -14.23 -3.23
N ALA A 166 -6.36 -13.73 -2.12
CA ALA A 166 -6.60 -12.36 -1.65
C ALA A 166 -5.30 -11.68 -1.21
N ARG A 167 -5.22 -10.36 -1.40
CA ARG A 167 -4.11 -9.52 -0.92
C ARG A 167 -4.63 -8.33 -0.15
N SER A 168 -3.90 -7.93 0.90
CA SER A 168 -4.26 -6.81 1.77
C SER A 168 -4.08 -5.43 1.13
N GLY A 169 -3.36 -5.34 0.00
CA GLY A 169 -2.77 -4.09 -0.42
C GLY A 169 -1.50 -3.76 0.36
N ARG A 170 -0.87 -2.65 0.01
CA ARG A 170 0.47 -2.26 0.48
C ARG A 170 0.42 -1.57 1.84
N VAL A 171 1.30 -1.99 2.76
CA VAL A 171 1.72 -1.21 3.92
C VAL A 171 3.13 -0.71 3.63
N ALA A 172 3.39 0.61 3.80
CA ALA A 172 4.65 1.22 3.37
C ALA A 172 5.20 2.20 4.41
N LEU A 173 6.53 2.20 4.54
CA LEU A 173 7.28 3.16 5.34
C LEU A 173 8.36 3.83 4.47
N SER A 174 8.55 5.14 4.64
CA SER A 174 9.61 5.87 3.95
C SER A 174 11.00 5.45 4.43
N LYS A 175 11.94 5.24 3.51
CA LYS A 175 13.36 5.06 3.82
C LYS A 175 14.01 6.34 4.37
N LYS A 176 13.49 7.50 4.01
CA LYS A 176 14.00 8.81 4.49
C LYS A 176 13.51 9.06 5.90
N LYS A 177 14.42 9.00 6.85
CA LYS A 177 14.24 9.00 8.32
C LYS A 177 13.32 10.08 8.93
N ARG A 178 12.85 11.13 8.23
CA ARG A 178 12.38 12.31 8.95
C ARG A 178 11.08 12.97 8.54
N LYS A 179 10.53 12.76 7.32
CA LYS A 179 9.38 13.58 6.92
C LYS A 179 8.08 13.21 7.64
N THR A 180 7.70 11.95 7.63
CA THR A 180 6.40 11.52 8.18
C THR A 180 6.41 11.47 9.71
N ILE A 181 7.49 10.97 10.34
CA ILE A 181 7.60 10.87 11.81
C ILE A 181 7.65 12.27 12.45
N ASN A 182 8.46 13.17 11.92
CA ASN A 182 8.53 14.53 12.45
C ASN A 182 7.22 15.28 12.24
N PHE A 183 6.55 15.05 11.14
CA PHE A 183 5.23 15.61 10.85
C PHE A 183 4.18 15.10 11.86
N LEU A 184 4.12 13.79 12.10
CA LEU A 184 3.21 13.20 13.08
C LEU A 184 3.50 13.70 14.51
N ARG A 185 4.76 13.75 14.92
CA ARG A 185 5.16 14.33 16.24
C ARG A 185 4.78 15.79 16.38
N THR A 186 4.89 16.59 15.31
CA THR A 186 4.46 17.99 15.34
C THR A 186 2.94 18.09 15.50
N LEU A 187 2.18 17.25 14.79
CA LEU A 187 0.72 17.18 14.92
C LEU A 187 0.30 16.75 16.32
N GLU A 188 0.97 15.75 16.90
CA GLU A 188 0.70 15.27 18.25
C GLU A 188 0.89 16.39 19.29
N LYS A 189 2.01 17.11 19.24
CA LYS A 189 2.26 18.27 20.11
C LYS A 189 1.20 19.36 19.94
N THR A 190 0.79 19.66 18.72
CA THR A 190 -0.23 20.68 18.44
C THR A 190 -1.61 20.25 18.97
N LYS A 191 -1.96 18.96 18.89
CA LYS A 191 -3.22 18.44 19.44
C LYS A 191 -3.19 18.40 20.97
N SER A 192 -2.08 17.99 21.59
CA SER A 192 -1.93 17.97 23.05
C SER A 192 -2.06 19.36 23.65
N ASN A 193 -1.49 20.38 23.01
CA ASN A 193 -1.61 21.78 23.47
C ASN A 193 -3.04 22.34 23.34
N LYS A 194 -3.87 21.81 22.43
CA LYS A 194 -5.28 22.22 22.30
C LYS A 194 -6.21 21.55 23.30
N LEU A 195 -5.80 20.46 23.93
CA LEU A 195 -6.58 19.73 24.94
C LEU A 195 -6.34 20.27 26.37
N ASN A 196 -5.30 21.08 26.53
CA ASN A 196 -4.91 21.69 27.83
C ASN A 196 -5.33 23.16 27.93
N ILE A 197 -6.19 23.65 27.05
CA ILE A 197 -6.89 24.94 27.11
C ILE A 197 -8.39 24.68 27.19
#